data_94adaa7f11ceb2303925aa15b05b8805
#
_entry.id   94adaa7f11ceb2303925aa15b05b8805
#
_cell.length_a   1.000
_cell.length_b   1.000
_cell.length_c   1.000
_cell.angle_alpha   90.00
_cell.angle_beta   90.00
_cell.angle_gamma   90.00
#
_symmetry.space_group_name_H-M   'P 1'
#
loop_
_entity.id
_entity.type
_entity.pdbx_description
1 polymer ?
#
loop_
_entity_poly.entity_id
_entity_poly.type
_entity_poly.pdbx_seq_one_letter_code
_entity_poly.pdbx_strand_id
1 'polypeptide(L)'
;MEQRVELIIGRSLTVDCNRHLLQGALVEETVPGWGYPLFRVKGGTQLVSTRMACPGQPPRREFVVLGGSPVLVPVNPRLPIVVVAPKELEVRWRLWRPEPGERPARLF
;
A
#
# COMPACT_ATOMS: atom_id res chain seq x y z
N MET A 1 4.55 -20.30 11.47
CA MET A 1 3.96 -19.06 11.99
C MET A 1 3.45 -18.24 10.82
N GLU A 2 2.21 -17.82 10.89
CA GLU A 2 1.58 -17.08 9.82
C GLU A 2 2.09 -15.64 9.77
N GLN A 3 2.47 -15.20 8.59
CA GLN A 3 2.91 -13.83 8.37
C GLN A 3 2.19 -13.27 7.16
N ARG A 4 2.09 -11.93 7.10
CA ARG A 4 1.55 -11.24 5.95
C ARG A 4 2.50 -10.15 5.50
N VAL A 5 2.45 -9.85 4.21
CA VAL A 5 3.18 -8.73 3.62
C VAL A 5 2.16 -7.64 3.31
N GLU A 6 2.42 -6.44 3.81
CA GLU A 6 1.69 -5.25 3.38
C GLU A 6 2.38 -4.66 2.18
N LEU A 7 1.64 -4.49 1.08
CA LEU A 7 2.12 -3.84 -0.13
C LEU A 7 1.83 -2.34 -0.05
N ILE A 8 2.86 -1.53 -0.25
CA ILE A 8 2.76 -0.07 -0.14
C ILE A 8 3.22 0.51 -1.47
N ILE A 9 2.29 1.11 -2.21
CA ILE A 9 2.56 1.63 -3.55
C ILE A 9 2.49 3.14 -3.47
N GLY A 10 3.48 3.83 -3.99
CA GLY A 10 3.48 5.27 -3.94
C GLY A 10 4.58 5.92 -4.76
N ARG A 11 4.73 7.20 -4.53
CA ARG A 11 5.69 8.02 -5.22
C ARG A 11 6.18 9.14 -4.30
N SER A 12 7.49 9.38 -4.29
CA SER A 12 8.05 10.50 -3.53
C SER A 12 7.82 11.81 -4.28
N LEU A 13 7.18 12.74 -3.61
CA LEU A 13 6.84 14.06 -4.17
C LEU A 13 7.17 15.16 -3.17
N THR A 14 7.43 16.36 -3.69
CA THR A 14 7.49 17.55 -2.85
C THR A 14 6.07 18.09 -2.69
N VAL A 15 5.59 18.18 -1.46
CA VAL A 15 4.20 18.51 -1.14
C VAL A 15 4.13 19.58 -0.05
N ASP A 16 2.96 20.18 0.09
CA ASP A 16 2.66 21.14 1.16
C ASP A 16 2.20 20.45 2.44
N CYS A 17 1.64 21.18 3.38
CA CYS A 17 1.16 20.65 4.66
C CYS A 17 -0.10 19.82 4.57
N ASN A 18 -0.76 19.79 3.43
CA ASN A 18 -2.01 19.07 3.26
C ASN A 18 -1.81 17.56 3.28
N ARG A 19 -2.92 16.82 3.39
CA ARG A 19 -2.91 15.37 3.25
C ARG A 19 -2.99 15.04 1.78
N HIS A 20 -2.17 14.10 1.35
CA HIS A 20 -2.05 13.72 -0.05
C HIS A 20 -2.16 12.22 -0.21
N LEU A 21 -2.82 11.79 -1.27
CA LEU A 21 -2.84 10.40 -1.69
C LEU A 21 -2.92 10.31 -3.21
N LEU A 22 -2.55 9.16 -3.75
CA LEU A 22 -2.73 8.86 -5.17
C LEU A 22 -4.04 8.12 -5.36
N GLN A 23 -4.83 8.55 -6.34
CA GLN A 23 -6.10 7.92 -6.64
C GLN A 23 -5.87 6.67 -7.47
N GLY A 24 -6.22 5.53 -6.92
CA GLY A 24 -6.06 4.25 -7.59
C GLY A 24 -6.32 3.11 -6.63
N ALA A 25 -6.09 1.90 -7.11
CA ALA A 25 -6.30 0.69 -6.32
C ALA A 25 -5.31 -0.39 -6.74
N LEU A 26 -5.01 -1.27 -5.80
CA LEU A 26 -4.26 -2.48 -6.07
C LEU A 26 -5.25 -3.62 -6.18
N VAL A 27 -5.29 -4.27 -7.34
CA VAL A 27 -6.29 -5.31 -7.66
C VAL A 27 -5.59 -6.64 -7.82
N GLU A 28 -6.12 -7.66 -7.15
CA GLU A 28 -5.65 -9.02 -7.30
C GLU A 28 -6.24 -9.63 -8.57
N GLU A 29 -5.39 -10.25 -9.38
CA GLU A 29 -5.78 -10.95 -10.60
C GLU A 29 -5.26 -12.37 -10.55
N THR A 30 -6.04 -13.30 -11.12
CA THR A 30 -5.59 -14.68 -11.32
C THR A 30 -5.12 -14.83 -12.76
N VAL A 31 -3.88 -15.27 -12.92
CA VAL A 31 -3.31 -15.49 -14.23
C VAL A 31 -3.34 -17.00 -14.54
N PRO A 32 -4.08 -17.42 -15.57
CA PRO A 32 -4.17 -18.84 -15.91
C PRO A 32 -2.77 -19.43 -16.18
N GLY A 33 -2.51 -20.58 -15.56
CA GLY A 33 -1.24 -21.28 -15.71
C GLY A 33 -0.11 -20.86 -14.79
N TRP A 34 -0.28 -19.77 -14.03
CA TRP A 34 0.77 -19.30 -13.12
C TRP A 34 0.72 -19.97 -11.75
N GLY A 35 -0.46 -20.35 -11.28
CA GLY A 35 -0.63 -20.99 -9.98
C GLY A 35 -0.50 -20.03 -8.79
N TYR A 36 -0.37 -18.73 -9.01
CA TYR A 36 -0.33 -17.72 -7.95
C TYR A 36 -0.97 -16.41 -8.44
N PRO A 37 -1.43 -15.56 -7.51
CA PRO A 37 -2.06 -14.31 -7.87
C PRO A 37 -1.05 -13.25 -8.31
N LEU A 38 -1.53 -12.31 -9.10
CA LEU A 38 -0.81 -11.12 -9.54
C LEU A 38 -1.55 -9.90 -9.01
N PHE A 39 -0.82 -8.92 -8.52
CA PHE A 39 -1.39 -7.66 -8.05
C PHE A 39 -1.08 -6.56 -9.05
N ARG A 40 -2.13 -5.92 -9.55
CA ARG A 40 -1.99 -4.86 -10.56
C ARG A 40 -2.48 -3.53 -10.03
N VAL A 41 -1.67 -2.48 -10.20
CA VAL A 41 -2.09 -1.12 -9.87
C VAL A 41 -3.02 -0.61 -10.98
N LYS A 42 -4.20 -0.15 -10.57
CA LYS A 42 -5.15 0.53 -11.43
C LYS A 42 -5.16 2.01 -11.05
N GLY A 43 -4.91 2.90 -12.01
CA GLY A 43 -4.75 4.32 -11.73
C GLY A 43 -3.40 4.61 -11.10
N GLY A 44 -3.39 5.48 -10.09
CA GLY A 44 -2.19 5.78 -9.29
C GLY A 44 -1.39 6.98 -9.76
N THR A 45 -1.80 7.65 -10.82
CA THR A 45 -1.08 8.82 -11.33
C THR A 45 -1.69 10.15 -10.87
N GLN A 46 -2.93 10.15 -10.42
CA GLN A 46 -3.62 11.36 -10.02
C GLN A 46 -3.47 11.62 -8.53
N LEU A 47 -2.93 12.78 -8.20
CA LEU A 47 -2.78 13.25 -6.83
C LEU A 47 -4.10 13.85 -6.33
N VAL A 48 -4.53 13.44 -5.15
CA VAL A 48 -5.68 13.99 -4.45
C VAL A 48 -5.19 14.57 -3.14
N SER A 49 -5.62 15.80 -2.84
CA SER A 49 -5.12 16.53 -1.67
C SER A 49 -6.22 17.30 -0.99
N THR A 50 -6.12 17.47 0.33
CA THR A 50 -6.92 18.45 1.04
C THR A 50 -6.47 19.86 0.63
N ARG A 51 -7.26 20.89 0.98
CA ARG A 51 -6.98 22.26 0.56
C ARG A 51 -7.00 23.19 1.77
N MET A 52 -5.96 23.08 2.59
CA MET A 52 -5.79 23.98 3.72
C MET A 52 -4.66 24.96 3.41
N ALA A 53 -4.74 26.16 3.97
CA ALA A 53 -3.63 27.09 3.92
C ALA A 53 -2.46 26.55 4.76
N CYS A 54 -1.24 26.83 4.33
CA CYS A 54 -0.03 26.35 5.01
C CYS A 54 0.89 27.54 5.38
N PRO A 55 0.42 28.51 6.19
CA PRO A 55 1.23 29.67 6.48
C PRO A 55 2.49 29.29 7.26
N GLY A 56 3.64 29.76 6.77
CA GLY A 56 4.92 29.54 7.43
C GLY A 56 5.45 28.11 7.40
N GLN A 57 4.79 27.21 6.67
CA GLN A 57 5.21 25.82 6.57
C GLN A 57 5.87 25.57 5.22
N PRO A 58 7.17 25.24 5.19
CA PRO A 58 7.86 24.96 3.94
C PRO A 58 7.38 23.65 3.31
N PRO A 59 7.51 23.51 1.99
CA PRO A 59 7.26 22.22 1.33
C PRO A 59 8.19 21.13 1.89
N ARG A 60 7.72 19.89 1.85
CA ARG A 60 8.49 18.72 2.30
C ARG A 60 8.41 17.59 1.30
N ARG A 61 9.38 16.68 1.37
CA ARG A 61 9.32 15.43 0.61
C ARG A 61 8.47 14.43 1.38
N GLU A 62 7.59 13.77 0.66
CA GLU A 62 6.72 12.76 1.24
C GLU A 62 6.56 11.60 0.25
N PHE A 63 6.54 10.39 0.77
CA PHE A 63 6.18 9.22 -0.02
C PHE A 63 4.65 9.13 -0.03
N VAL A 64 4.04 9.65 -1.10
CA VAL A 64 2.59 9.68 -1.24
C VAL A 64 2.11 8.33 -1.74
N VAL A 65 1.17 7.72 -1.02
CA VAL A 65 0.72 6.35 -1.28
C VAL A 65 -0.66 6.31 -1.93
N LEU A 66 -0.99 5.17 -2.54
CA LEU A 66 -2.34 4.91 -3.00
C LEU A 66 -3.31 4.98 -1.83
N GLY A 67 -4.46 5.62 -2.07
CA GLY A 67 -5.55 5.62 -1.10
C GLY A 67 -6.18 4.23 -0.98
N GLY A 68 -7.09 4.09 0.00
CA GLY A 68 -7.81 2.85 0.25
C GLY A 68 -7.23 2.06 1.40
N SER A 69 -7.77 0.86 1.60
CA SER A 69 -7.35 0.00 2.69
C SER A 69 -6.01 -0.65 2.41
N PRO A 70 -5.20 -0.91 3.43
CA PRO A 70 -3.96 -1.66 3.25
C PRO A 70 -4.21 -3.03 2.63
N VAL A 71 -3.33 -3.44 1.73
CA VAL A 71 -3.39 -4.77 1.10
C VAL A 71 -2.39 -5.67 1.81
N LEU A 72 -2.91 -6.68 2.50
CA LEU A 72 -2.12 -7.66 3.24
C LEU A 72 -2.19 -8.99 2.51
N VAL A 73 -1.03 -9.51 2.13
CA VAL A 73 -0.92 -10.75 1.36
C VAL A 73 -0.30 -11.83 2.24
N PRO A 74 -0.93 -13.00 2.36
CA PRO A 74 -0.32 -14.11 3.09
C PRO A 74 1.03 -14.49 2.49
N VAL A 75 2.01 -14.74 3.35
CA VAL A 75 3.34 -15.15 2.89
C VAL A 75 3.37 -16.64 2.62
N ASN A 76 3.74 -17.00 1.40
CA ASN A 76 4.06 -18.37 1.03
C ASN A 76 5.49 -18.35 0.46
N PRO A 77 6.48 -18.90 1.19
CA PRO A 77 7.87 -18.82 0.74
C PRO A 77 8.16 -19.54 -0.57
N ARG A 78 7.23 -20.37 -1.04
CA ARG A 78 7.37 -21.08 -2.31
C ARG A 78 6.85 -20.30 -3.50
N LEU A 79 6.13 -19.21 -3.29
CA LEU A 79 5.50 -18.43 -4.35
C LEU A 79 5.94 -16.98 -4.27
N PRO A 80 6.23 -16.35 -5.41
CA PRO A 80 6.53 -14.93 -5.42
C PRO A 80 5.27 -14.10 -5.22
N ILE A 81 5.44 -12.89 -4.70
CA ILE A 81 4.41 -11.86 -4.71
C ILE A 81 4.77 -10.93 -5.88
N VAL A 82 3.92 -10.92 -6.91
CA VAL A 82 4.18 -10.15 -8.12
C VAL A 82 3.26 -8.94 -8.16
N VAL A 83 3.87 -7.77 -8.34
CA VAL A 83 3.13 -6.50 -8.43
C VAL A 83 3.47 -5.87 -9.77
N VAL A 84 2.44 -5.51 -10.54
CA VAL A 84 2.58 -4.76 -11.78
C VAL A 84 2.12 -3.33 -11.53
N ALA A 85 3.03 -2.38 -11.70
CA ALA A 85 2.77 -0.98 -11.44
C ALA A 85 3.39 -0.12 -12.54
N PRO A 86 2.85 1.09 -12.80
CA PRO A 86 3.52 2.06 -13.66
C PRO A 86 4.94 2.33 -13.14
N LYS A 87 5.87 2.58 -14.05
CA LYS A 87 7.29 2.77 -13.69
C LYS A 87 7.53 3.99 -12.80
N GLU A 88 6.60 4.93 -12.78
CA GLU A 88 6.68 6.12 -11.94
C GLU A 88 6.41 5.82 -10.47
N LEU A 89 5.80 4.69 -10.19
CA LEU A 89 5.46 4.29 -8.83
C LEU A 89 6.51 3.34 -8.26
N GLU A 90 6.76 3.50 -6.98
CA GLU A 90 7.65 2.63 -6.22
C GLU A 90 6.81 1.66 -5.41
N VAL A 91 7.21 0.40 -5.39
CA VAL A 91 6.57 -0.63 -4.58
C VAL A 91 7.44 -0.88 -3.37
N ARG A 92 6.87 -0.69 -2.20
CA ARG A 92 7.51 -1.01 -0.91
C ARG A 92 6.68 -2.06 -0.21
N TRP A 93 7.27 -2.73 0.77
CA TRP A 93 6.57 -3.76 1.54
C TRP A 93 7.10 -3.80 2.96
N ARG A 94 6.25 -4.29 3.87
CA ARG A 94 6.67 -4.60 5.24
C ARG A 94 5.94 -5.84 5.74
N LEU A 95 6.56 -6.53 6.68
CA LEU A 95 6.00 -7.74 7.26
C LEU A 95 5.09 -7.41 8.43
N TRP A 96 3.99 -8.14 8.49
CA TRP A 96 3.11 -8.20 9.64
C TRP A 96 3.23 -9.58 10.25
N ARG A 97 3.47 -9.63 11.54
CA ARG A 97 3.61 -10.88 12.29
C ARG A 97 2.56 -10.91 13.40
N PRO A 98 1.92 -12.07 13.63
CA PRO A 98 1.03 -12.20 14.76
C PRO A 98 1.81 -12.11 16.06
N GLU A 99 1.21 -11.46 17.05
CA GLU A 99 1.74 -11.45 18.41
C GLU A 99 1.60 -12.85 19.00
N PRO A 100 2.60 -13.39 19.74
CA PRO A 100 2.47 -14.72 20.34
C PRO A 100 1.30 -14.77 21.33
N GLY A 101 0.55 -15.89 21.26
CA GLY A 101 -0.56 -16.14 22.15
C GLY A 101 -1.88 -15.51 21.67
N GLU A 102 -2.92 -16.01 22.25
CA GLU A 102 -4.29 -15.54 21.99
C GLU A 102 -4.90 -15.06 23.28
N ARG A 103 -5.82 -14.13 23.19
CA ARG A 103 -6.52 -13.58 24.33
C ARG A 103 -8.02 -13.64 24.09
N PRO A 104 -8.83 -14.06 25.09
CA PRO A 104 -10.28 -14.02 24.92
C PRO A 104 -10.77 -12.58 24.86
N ALA A 105 -11.81 -12.38 24.06
CA ALA A 105 -12.46 -11.07 24.02
C ALA A 105 -13.25 -10.86 25.30
N ARG A 106 -13.38 -9.59 25.69
CA ARG A 106 -14.22 -9.22 26.82
C ARG A 106 -15.69 -9.30 26.40
N LEU A 107 -16.51 -9.89 27.26
CA LEU A 107 -17.95 -9.93 27.08
C LEU A 107 -18.59 -8.71 27.75
N PHE A 108 -19.60 -8.16 27.10
CA PHE A 108 -20.39 -7.06 27.63
C PHE A 108 -21.85 -7.47 27.74
#